data_40905d5fac133ca201b2008e13eeaa3a
#
_entry.id   40905d5fac133ca201b2008e13eeaa3a
#
_cell.length_a   1.000
_cell.length_b   1.000
_cell.length_c   1.000
_cell.angle_alpha   90.00
_cell.angle_beta   90.00
_cell.angle_gamma   90.00
#
_symmetry.space_group_name_H-M   'P 1'
#
loop_
_entity.id
_entity.type
_entity.pdbx_description
1 polymer ?
#
loop_
_entity_poly.entity_id
_entity_poly.type
_entity_poly.pdbx_seq_one_letter_code
_entity_poly.pdbx_strand_id
1 'polypeptide(L)'
;MSDLVLTQAAPLAKSRGNGKTGLRIVQTACIFVIALVMISPLFMLLIASLKDDRFRILADMGSFRAFWVSEPTLSNYREIANFSGELAYGRYLFNSLVILVATVVSGLIVNSMAGFVLAWGSLRGKAILLALVVALYVIPQESIIMPLVVMMSRAGLTDTFAVQILPWAASPLYVFLFYQFFAQLPKELYEAAEMDGASAFRIYRSIYMPLSLPALATVSILMGIESWNQYLWPTLVTQTDYARPIAVAIATFFGQDSIYWDRAMAASVLMMIPVLILYLAFQRWFVSSFVGSAVKG
;
A
#
# COMPACT_ATOMS: atom_id res chain seq x y z
N MET A 1 -69.41 -23.64 -42.23
CA MET A 1 -68.55 -23.41 -43.41
C MET A 1 -67.77 -22.16 -43.14
N SER A 2 -66.52 -22.29 -42.78
CA SER A 2 -65.39 -21.37 -43.02
C SER A 2 -64.24 -21.83 -42.17
N ASP A 3 -63.25 -22.40 -42.86
CA ASP A 3 -62.03 -22.97 -42.33
C ASP A 3 -61.10 -21.89 -41.81
N LEU A 4 -60.72 -21.97 -40.52
CA LEU A 4 -59.69 -21.20 -39.87
C LEU A 4 -58.36 -21.89 -40.11
N VAL A 5 -57.57 -21.41 -41.09
CA VAL A 5 -56.18 -21.79 -41.34
C VAL A 5 -55.30 -21.26 -40.21
N LEU A 6 -54.88 -22.14 -39.33
CA LEU A 6 -53.83 -21.88 -38.32
C LEU A 6 -52.47 -21.90 -39.04
N THR A 7 -51.93 -20.72 -39.28
CA THR A 7 -50.54 -20.55 -39.72
C THR A 7 -49.61 -20.86 -38.56
N GLN A 8 -48.95 -22.03 -38.60
CA GLN A 8 -47.86 -22.37 -37.70
C GLN A 8 -46.67 -21.48 -37.97
N ALA A 9 -46.35 -20.57 -37.04
CA ALA A 9 -45.12 -19.81 -37.03
C ALA A 9 -43.96 -20.75 -36.71
N ALA A 10 -43.04 -20.90 -37.64
CA ALA A 10 -41.81 -21.65 -37.48
C ALA A 10 -40.92 -21.03 -36.40
N PRO A 11 -40.28 -21.80 -35.51
CA PRO A 11 -39.38 -21.25 -34.49
C PRO A 11 -38.11 -20.71 -35.15
N LEU A 12 -37.87 -19.41 -34.95
CA LEU A 12 -36.63 -18.76 -35.38
C LEU A 12 -35.44 -19.44 -34.71
N ALA A 13 -34.62 -20.09 -35.49
CA ALA A 13 -33.38 -20.76 -35.09
C ALA A 13 -32.44 -19.73 -34.42
N LYS A 14 -32.21 -19.89 -33.12
CA LYS A 14 -31.18 -19.15 -32.34
C LYS A 14 -29.78 -19.60 -32.80
N SER A 15 -29.31 -19.12 -33.93
CA SER A 15 -27.90 -19.18 -34.29
C SER A 15 -27.15 -17.95 -33.69
N ARG A 16 -26.84 -18.00 -32.41
CA ARG A 16 -26.03 -16.96 -31.72
C ARG A 16 -25.05 -17.56 -30.70
N GLY A 17 -24.35 -18.64 -31.05
CA GLY A 17 -23.41 -19.33 -30.17
C GLY A 17 -21.93 -18.94 -30.38
N ASN A 18 -21.46 -18.93 -31.64
CA ASN A 18 -20.04 -18.95 -31.95
C ASN A 18 -19.30 -17.61 -31.82
N GLY A 19 -19.94 -16.46 -32.07
CA GLY A 19 -19.27 -15.16 -32.01
C GLY A 19 -18.89 -14.75 -30.57
N LYS A 20 -19.73 -15.07 -29.59
CA LYS A 20 -19.45 -14.74 -28.19
C LYS A 20 -18.36 -15.60 -27.57
N THR A 21 -18.22 -16.84 -28.02
CA THR A 21 -17.16 -17.76 -27.56
C THR A 21 -15.80 -17.34 -28.11
N GLY A 22 -15.70 -16.97 -29.37
CA GLY A 22 -14.47 -16.45 -29.98
C GLY A 22 -13.99 -15.16 -29.32
N LEU A 23 -14.90 -14.20 -29.06
CA LEU A 23 -14.57 -12.95 -28.38
C LEU A 23 -14.06 -13.21 -26.94
N ARG A 24 -14.68 -14.13 -26.21
CA ARG A 24 -14.23 -14.51 -24.85
C ARG A 24 -12.83 -15.14 -24.86
N ILE A 25 -12.55 -16.01 -25.83
CA ILE A 25 -11.20 -16.62 -25.97
C ILE A 25 -10.16 -15.53 -26.20
N VAL A 26 -10.42 -14.59 -27.12
CA VAL A 26 -9.52 -13.47 -27.39
C VAL A 26 -9.33 -12.60 -26.15
N GLN A 27 -10.40 -12.25 -25.45
CA GLN A 27 -10.33 -11.48 -24.20
C GLN A 27 -9.50 -12.20 -23.13
N THR A 28 -9.73 -13.50 -22.94
CA THR A 28 -8.97 -14.31 -21.97
C THR A 28 -7.50 -14.39 -22.35
N ALA A 29 -7.19 -14.59 -23.63
CA ALA A 29 -5.82 -14.60 -24.14
C ALA A 29 -5.12 -13.25 -23.93
N CYS A 30 -5.78 -12.14 -24.22
CA CYS A 30 -5.24 -10.81 -23.97
C CYS A 30 -4.97 -10.57 -22.48
N ILE A 31 -5.90 -10.95 -21.59
CA ILE A 31 -5.71 -10.83 -20.14
C ILE A 31 -4.52 -11.69 -19.69
N PHE A 32 -4.38 -12.91 -20.21
CA PHE A 32 -3.27 -13.79 -19.88
C PHE A 32 -1.92 -13.22 -20.33
N VAL A 33 -1.84 -12.68 -21.55
CA VAL A 33 -0.62 -12.03 -22.06
C VAL A 33 -0.25 -10.81 -21.22
N ILE A 34 -1.23 -9.97 -20.90
CA ILE A 34 -1.01 -8.79 -20.03
C ILE A 34 -0.50 -9.23 -18.65
N ALA A 35 -1.13 -10.23 -18.05
CA ALA A 35 -0.71 -10.77 -16.76
C ALA A 35 0.73 -11.31 -16.81
N LEU A 36 1.09 -12.04 -17.87
CA LEU A 36 2.42 -12.59 -18.07
C LEU A 36 3.47 -11.48 -18.23
N VAL A 37 3.17 -10.43 -18.99
CA VAL A 37 4.05 -9.26 -19.13
C VAL A 37 4.21 -8.54 -17.80
N MET A 38 3.14 -8.38 -17.01
CA MET A 38 3.19 -7.72 -15.70
C MET A 38 3.96 -8.53 -14.64
N ILE A 39 3.89 -9.86 -14.70
CA ILE A 39 4.59 -10.74 -13.74
C ILE A 39 6.06 -10.96 -14.16
N SER A 40 6.38 -10.83 -15.45
CA SER A 40 7.72 -11.15 -15.96
C SER A 40 8.86 -10.41 -15.26
N PRO A 41 8.79 -9.09 -14.93
CA PRO A 41 9.86 -8.41 -14.21
C PRO A 41 10.07 -8.96 -12.79
N LEU A 42 8.99 -9.33 -12.11
CA LEU A 42 9.06 -9.92 -10.76
C LEU A 42 9.70 -11.31 -10.80
N PHE A 43 9.36 -12.08 -11.83
CA PHE A 43 9.97 -13.39 -12.05
C PHE A 43 11.46 -13.28 -12.40
N MET A 44 11.83 -12.31 -13.27
CA MET A 44 13.24 -12.01 -13.56
C MET A 44 14.02 -11.62 -12.30
N LEU A 45 13.44 -10.76 -11.45
CA LEU A 45 14.03 -10.34 -10.20
C LEU A 45 14.30 -11.55 -9.29
N LEU A 46 13.32 -12.46 -9.16
CA LEU A 46 13.45 -13.67 -8.37
C LEU A 46 14.55 -14.60 -8.93
N ILE A 47 14.59 -14.81 -10.25
CA ILE A 47 15.64 -15.63 -10.88
C ILE A 47 17.02 -14.97 -10.71
N ALA A 48 17.12 -13.66 -10.92
CA ALA A 48 18.39 -12.93 -10.76
C ALA A 48 18.91 -13.00 -9.31
N SER A 49 18.03 -12.96 -8.30
CA SER A 49 18.40 -13.06 -6.89
C SER A 49 19.02 -14.41 -6.49
N LEU A 50 18.77 -15.46 -7.30
CA LEU A 50 19.32 -16.81 -7.09
C LEU A 50 20.62 -17.07 -7.85
N LYS A 51 21.13 -16.09 -8.61
CA LYS A 51 22.41 -16.17 -9.35
C LYS A 51 23.54 -15.68 -8.46
N ASP A 52 24.62 -16.42 -8.39
CA ASP A 52 25.80 -16.11 -7.57
C ASP A 52 26.77 -15.11 -8.24
N ASP A 53 26.66 -14.98 -9.57
CA ASP A 53 27.58 -14.16 -10.35
C ASP A 53 26.90 -12.87 -10.84
N ARG A 54 27.32 -11.74 -10.27
CA ARG A 54 26.83 -10.41 -10.64
C ARG A 54 27.05 -10.05 -12.12
N PHE A 55 28.11 -10.56 -12.75
CA PHE A 55 28.40 -10.30 -14.17
C PHE A 55 27.48 -11.11 -15.08
N ARG A 56 27.11 -12.34 -14.69
CA ARG A 56 26.12 -13.15 -15.41
C ARG A 56 24.74 -12.49 -15.38
N ILE A 57 24.35 -11.86 -14.28
CA ILE A 57 23.07 -11.17 -14.20
C ILE A 57 22.99 -10.09 -15.30
N LEU A 58 24.02 -9.27 -15.45
CA LEU A 58 24.07 -8.24 -16.49
C LEU A 58 24.13 -8.82 -17.90
N ALA A 59 24.95 -9.85 -18.12
CA ALA A 59 25.09 -10.49 -19.42
C ALA A 59 23.79 -11.19 -19.89
N ASP A 60 23.00 -11.68 -18.95
CA ASP A 60 21.74 -12.36 -19.23
C ASP A 60 20.57 -11.38 -19.41
N MET A 61 20.69 -10.11 -18.95
CA MET A 61 19.67 -9.10 -19.18
C MET A 61 19.46 -8.86 -20.67
N GLY A 62 18.21 -8.89 -21.11
CA GLY A 62 17.82 -8.74 -22.51
C GLY A 62 17.81 -10.07 -23.32
N SER A 63 18.13 -11.19 -22.67
CA SER A 63 18.02 -12.53 -23.28
C SER A 63 17.05 -13.43 -22.51
N PHE A 64 16.63 -14.56 -23.10
CA PHE A 64 15.82 -15.54 -22.40
C PHE A 64 16.52 -16.18 -21.18
N ARG A 65 17.85 -16.05 -21.08
CA ARG A 65 18.63 -16.49 -19.93
C ARG A 65 18.32 -15.69 -18.66
N ALA A 66 17.74 -14.49 -18.77
CA ALA A 66 17.25 -13.73 -17.63
C ALA A 66 16.16 -14.48 -16.82
N PHE A 67 15.44 -15.39 -17.49
CA PHE A 67 14.38 -16.21 -16.88
C PHE A 67 14.84 -17.60 -16.43
N TRP A 68 16.14 -17.88 -16.50
CA TRP A 68 16.70 -19.18 -16.16
C TRP A 68 17.91 -19.06 -15.24
N VAL A 69 18.04 -19.98 -14.28
CA VAL A 69 19.20 -20.15 -13.43
C VAL A 69 19.66 -21.60 -13.48
N SER A 70 20.93 -21.84 -13.85
CA SER A 70 21.49 -23.18 -13.97
C SER A 70 21.85 -23.76 -12.60
N GLU A 71 22.40 -22.94 -11.72
CA GLU A 71 22.87 -23.30 -10.38
C GLU A 71 22.28 -22.29 -9.38
N PRO A 72 21.07 -22.56 -8.85
CA PRO A 72 20.44 -21.64 -7.90
C PRO A 72 21.19 -21.68 -6.56
N THR A 73 21.48 -20.49 -6.03
CA THR A 73 22.11 -20.33 -4.73
C THR A 73 21.27 -19.46 -3.80
N LEU A 74 21.41 -19.68 -2.48
CA LEU A 74 20.85 -18.84 -1.44
C LEU A 74 21.94 -18.02 -0.73
N SER A 75 23.19 -17.98 -1.28
CA SER A 75 24.30 -17.24 -0.71
C SER A 75 23.96 -15.77 -0.53
N ASN A 76 23.37 -15.12 -1.56
CA ASN A 76 22.94 -13.73 -1.52
C ASN A 76 21.99 -13.44 -0.35
N TYR A 77 21.03 -14.33 -0.11
CA TYR A 77 20.08 -14.16 1.00
C TYR A 77 20.74 -14.34 2.37
N ARG A 78 21.73 -15.26 2.50
CA ARG A 78 22.48 -15.43 3.74
C ARG A 78 23.32 -14.20 4.07
N GLU A 79 23.96 -13.63 3.07
CA GLU A 79 24.77 -12.41 3.24
C GLU A 79 23.91 -11.21 3.64
N ILE A 80 22.72 -11.05 3.03
CA ILE A 80 21.78 -9.97 3.33
C ILE A 80 21.10 -10.16 4.69
N ALA A 81 20.87 -11.40 5.14
CA ALA A 81 20.23 -11.69 6.42
C ALA A 81 21.10 -11.34 7.64
N ASN A 82 22.38 -11.01 7.45
CA ASN A 82 23.25 -10.63 8.55
C ASN A 82 22.82 -9.30 9.19
N PHE A 83 22.81 -9.27 10.52
CA PHE A 83 22.50 -8.09 11.33
C PHE A 83 23.74 -7.26 11.72
N SER A 84 24.93 -7.74 11.38
CA SER A 84 26.22 -7.12 11.74
C SER A 84 27.17 -7.16 10.55
N GLY A 85 28.00 -6.12 10.41
CA GLY A 85 28.95 -5.95 9.31
C GLY A 85 28.58 -4.80 8.39
N GLU A 86 29.40 -4.57 7.35
CA GLU A 86 29.21 -3.47 6.39
C GLU A 86 27.89 -3.55 5.60
N LEU A 87 27.23 -4.71 5.58
CA LEU A 87 26.03 -4.99 4.82
C LEU A 87 24.92 -5.61 5.70
N ALA A 88 24.60 -4.96 6.81
CA ALA A 88 23.62 -5.43 7.79
C ALA A 88 22.16 -5.24 7.32
N TYR A 89 21.78 -5.82 6.17
CA TYR A 89 20.44 -5.60 5.58
C TYR A 89 19.30 -6.17 6.41
N GLY A 90 19.52 -7.21 7.18
CA GLY A 90 18.56 -7.69 8.16
C GLY A 90 18.14 -6.60 9.14
N ARG A 91 19.07 -5.73 9.54
CA ARG A 91 18.79 -4.57 10.39
C ARG A 91 17.92 -3.54 9.67
N TYR A 92 18.22 -3.22 8.41
CA TYR A 92 17.42 -2.24 7.64
C TYR A 92 16.00 -2.75 7.37
N LEU A 93 15.86 -4.05 7.11
CA LEU A 93 14.54 -4.68 7.00
C LEU A 93 13.76 -4.59 8.31
N PHE A 94 14.40 -4.90 9.43
CA PHE A 94 13.81 -4.74 10.76
C PHE A 94 13.42 -3.29 11.05
N ASN A 95 14.30 -2.32 10.74
CA ASN A 95 14.01 -0.90 10.87
C ASN A 95 12.76 -0.52 10.06
N SER A 96 12.68 -0.97 8.80
CA SER A 96 11.52 -0.71 7.95
C SER A 96 10.23 -1.28 8.54
N LEU A 97 10.25 -2.48 9.10
CA LEU A 97 9.09 -3.08 9.76
C LEU A 97 8.67 -2.29 11.01
N VAL A 98 9.62 -1.85 11.82
CA VAL A 98 9.35 -1.02 13.01
C VAL A 98 8.73 0.30 12.60
N ILE A 99 9.32 1.00 11.61
CA ILE A 99 8.82 2.26 11.08
C ILE A 99 7.40 2.06 10.53
N LEU A 100 7.19 1.05 9.68
CA LEU A 100 5.89 0.71 9.10
C LEU A 100 4.82 0.53 10.19
N VAL A 101 5.06 -0.39 11.13
CA VAL A 101 4.07 -0.72 12.16
C VAL A 101 3.80 0.49 13.06
N ALA A 102 4.85 1.20 13.50
CA ALA A 102 4.70 2.36 14.36
C ALA A 102 3.98 3.52 13.67
N THR A 103 4.28 3.79 12.38
CA THR A 103 3.59 4.81 11.58
C THR A 103 2.12 4.45 11.38
N VAL A 104 1.81 3.22 11.01
CA VAL A 104 0.43 2.77 10.81
C VAL A 104 -0.35 2.84 12.13
N VAL A 105 0.18 2.30 13.23
CA VAL A 105 -0.52 2.29 14.52
C VAL A 105 -0.77 3.71 15.03
N SER A 106 0.27 4.55 15.05
CA SER A 106 0.13 5.94 15.49
C SER A 106 -0.79 6.73 14.58
N GLY A 107 -0.68 6.52 13.27
CA GLY A 107 -1.52 7.17 12.28
C GLY A 107 -3.00 6.75 12.37
N LEU A 108 -3.30 5.48 12.58
CA LEU A 108 -4.68 5.03 12.78
C LEU A 108 -5.29 5.70 14.00
N ILE A 109 -4.55 5.80 15.12
CA ILE A 109 -5.03 6.45 16.34
C ILE A 109 -5.28 7.94 16.09
N VAL A 110 -4.27 8.67 15.59
CA VAL A 110 -4.35 10.12 15.42
C VAL A 110 -5.41 10.52 14.41
N ASN A 111 -5.38 9.89 13.21
CA ASN A 111 -6.27 10.28 12.12
C ASN A 111 -7.73 9.86 12.37
N SER A 112 -7.97 8.70 13.01
CA SER A 112 -9.33 8.29 13.33
C SER A 112 -9.94 9.13 14.45
N MET A 113 -9.16 9.49 15.48
CA MET A 113 -9.63 10.40 16.53
C MET A 113 -9.97 11.79 15.95
N ALA A 114 -9.10 12.33 15.10
CA ALA A 114 -9.34 13.62 14.44
C ALA A 114 -10.59 13.55 13.52
N GLY A 115 -10.71 12.50 12.71
CA GLY A 115 -11.87 12.27 11.86
C GLY A 115 -13.18 12.11 12.65
N PHE A 116 -13.14 11.41 13.78
CA PHE A 116 -14.31 11.26 14.68
C PHE A 116 -14.73 12.60 15.28
N VAL A 117 -13.79 13.39 15.78
CA VAL A 117 -14.08 14.73 16.34
C VAL A 117 -14.64 15.67 15.26
N LEU A 118 -14.13 15.59 14.04
CA LEU A 118 -14.68 16.33 12.91
C LEU A 118 -16.07 15.80 12.48
N ALA A 119 -16.37 14.54 12.64
CA ALA A 119 -17.69 13.99 12.32
C ALA A 119 -18.74 14.36 13.38
N TRP A 120 -18.46 14.13 14.65
CA TRP A 120 -19.43 14.12 15.74
C TRP A 120 -19.15 15.13 16.84
N GLY A 121 -17.96 15.72 16.89
CA GLY A 121 -17.61 16.72 17.90
C GLY A 121 -18.46 18.01 17.75
N SER A 122 -18.74 18.64 18.88
CA SER A 122 -19.43 19.95 18.96
C SER A 122 -18.48 21.13 18.73
N LEU A 123 -17.68 21.09 17.65
CA LEU A 123 -16.68 22.11 17.38
C LEU A 123 -17.27 23.32 16.67
N ARG A 124 -17.06 24.53 17.23
CA ARG A 124 -17.32 25.77 16.52
C ARG A 124 -16.31 25.92 15.36
N GLY A 125 -16.80 26.23 14.17
CA GLY A 125 -15.92 26.37 12.97
C GLY A 125 -15.51 25.04 12.31
N LYS A 126 -16.19 23.94 12.58
CA LYS A 126 -15.96 22.62 11.98
C LYS A 126 -15.81 22.66 10.45
N ALA A 127 -16.65 23.44 9.76
CA ALA A 127 -16.57 23.59 8.30
C ALA A 127 -15.23 24.21 7.86
N ILE A 128 -14.70 25.17 8.63
CA ILE A 128 -13.40 25.79 8.34
C ILE A 128 -12.27 24.79 8.58
N LEU A 129 -12.32 24.02 9.69
CA LEU A 129 -11.32 22.97 9.95
C LEU A 129 -11.31 21.93 8.87
N LEU A 130 -12.48 21.49 8.42
CA LEU A 130 -12.59 20.52 7.33
C LEU A 130 -12.05 21.10 6.01
N ALA A 131 -12.37 22.35 5.69
CA ALA A 131 -11.84 23.02 4.52
C ALA A 131 -10.29 23.13 4.58
N LEU A 132 -9.72 23.41 5.76
CA LEU A 132 -8.27 23.43 5.97
C LEU A 132 -7.65 22.05 5.78
N VAL A 133 -8.27 20.98 6.30
CA VAL A 133 -7.79 19.60 6.08
C VAL A 133 -7.76 19.27 4.60
N VAL A 134 -8.81 19.62 3.86
CA VAL A 134 -8.86 19.39 2.39
C VAL A 134 -7.82 20.26 1.67
N ALA A 135 -7.67 21.52 2.05
CA ALA A 135 -6.68 22.43 1.46
C ALA A 135 -5.24 21.96 1.68
N LEU A 136 -4.93 21.46 2.88
CA LEU A 136 -3.61 20.90 3.20
C LEU A 136 -3.28 19.64 2.39
N TYR A 137 -4.28 18.84 2.05
CA TYR A 137 -4.09 17.66 1.21
C TYR A 137 -3.64 18.00 -0.22
N VAL A 138 -4.05 19.15 -0.74
CA VAL A 138 -3.68 19.61 -2.10
C VAL A 138 -2.22 20.05 -2.18
N ILE A 139 -1.58 20.39 -1.06
CA ILE A 139 -0.18 20.81 -1.04
C ILE A 139 0.72 19.58 -1.30
N PRO A 140 1.59 19.62 -2.34
CA PRO A 140 2.53 18.53 -2.59
C PRO A 140 3.47 18.33 -1.40
N GLN A 141 3.63 17.07 -0.98
CA GLN A 141 4.50 16.74 0.17
C GLN A 141 5.95 17.18 -0.05
N GLU A 142 6.43 17.13 -1.28
CA GLU A 142 7.78 17.53 -1.66
C GLU A 142 8.06 19.00 -1.32
N SER A 143 7.05 19.86 -1.36
CA SER A 143 7.17 21.28 -1.04
C SER A 143 7.44 21.55 0.45
N ILE A 144 7.02 20.64 1.33
CA ILE A 144 7.19 20.79 2.78
C ILE A 144 8.37 19.99 3.34
N ILE A 145 9.00 19.12 2.54
CA ILE A 145 10.08 18.24 3.00
C ILE A 145 11.24 19.04 3.59
N MET A 146 11.76 20.05 2.89
CA MET A 146 12.93 20.81 3.37
C MET A 146 12.64 21.59 4.65
N PRO A 147 11.54 22.37 4.79
CA PRO A 147 11.16 22.94 6.07
C PRO A 147 11.03 21.89 7.19
N LEU A 148 10.47 20.73 6.89
CA LEU A 148 10.29 19.65 7.86
C LEU A 148 11.64 19.05 8.32
N VAL A 149 12.60 18.86 7.41
CA VAL A 149 13.97 18.44 7.75
C VAL A 149 14.61 19.43 8.74
N VAL A 150 14.49 20.74 8.47
CA VAL A 150 15.03 21.76 9.36
C VAL A 150 14.35 21.73 10.74
N MET A 151 13.04 21.55 10.78
CA MET A 151 12.28 21.45 12.06
C MET A 151 12.74 20.23 12.86
N MET A 152 12.85 19.06 12.23
CA MET A 152 13.26 17.82 12.89
C MET A 152 14.72 17.89 13.35
N SER A 153 15.58 18.50 12.55
CA SER A 153 16.99 18.71 12.92
C SER A 153 17.12 19.63 14.14
N ARG A 154 16.37 20.76 14.18
CA ARG A 154 16.35 21.66 15.33
C ARG A 154 15.77 21.00 16.60
N ALA A 155 14.85 20.06 16.43
CA ALA A 155 14.30 19.27 17.52
C ALA A 155 15.26 18.16 18.02
N GLY A 156 16.43 17.97 17.37
CA GLY A 156 17.39 16.92 17.72
C GLY A 156 16.92 15.51 17.39
N LEU A 157 15.97 15.37 16.46
CA LEU A 157 15.35 14.07 16.11
C LEU A 157 15.99 13.39 14.89
N THR A 158 16.96 14.04 14.23
CA THR A 158 17.70 13.43 13.11
C THR A 158 18.27 12.07 13.51
N ASP A 159 18.27 11.14 12.57
CA ASP A 159 18.85 9.79 12.73
C ASP A 159 18.17 8.93 13.83
N THR A 160 16.89 9.16 14.08
CA THR A 160 16.09 8.40 15.05
C THR A 160 14.87 7.75 14.40
N PHE A 161 14.27 6.74 15.05
CA PHE A 161 12.96 6.23 14.64
C PHE A 161 11.87 7.30 14.74
N ALA A 162 11.97 8.21 15.71
CA ALA A 162 10.98 9.27 15.90
C ALA A 162 10.86 10.18 14.66
N VAL A 163 11.97 10.55 14.03
CA VAL A 163 11.94 11.36 12.80
C VAL A 163 11.26 10.65 11.63
N GLN A 164 11.32 9.33 11.61
CA GLN A 164 10.67 8.53 10.56
C GLN A 164 9.16 8.39 10.77
N ILE A 165 8.67 8.48 12.01
CA ILE A 165 7.30 8.15 12.40
C ILE A 165 6.47 9.41 12.63
N LEU A 166 6.95 10.36 13.44
CA LEU A 166 6.16 11.50 13.92
C LEU A 166 5.58 12.37 12.81
N PRO A 167 6.33 12.76 11.77
CA PRO A 167 5.81 13.62 10.71
C PRO A 167 4.66 12.98 9.93
N TRP A 168 4.62 11.65 9.87
CA TRP A 168 3.68 10.88 9.06
C TRP A 168 2.53 10.27 9.89
N ALA A 169 2.55 10.46 11.21
CA ALA A 169 1.48 9.99 12.09
C ALA A 169 0.15 10.73 11.87
N ALA A 170 0.19 11.96 11.37
CA ALA A 170 -1.00 12.74 11.03
C ALA A 170 -0.97 13.10 9.54
N SER A 171 -2.05 12.75 8.82
CA SER A 171 -2.20 13.05 7.39
C SER A 171 -3.58 13.62 7.11
N PRO A 172 -3.66 14.77 6.41
CA PRO A 172 -4.95 15.35 6.02
C PRO A 172 -5.84 14.38 5.25
N LEU A 173 -5.25 13.56 4.35
CA LEU A 173 -5.98 12.55 3.59
C LEU A 173 -6.67 11.54 4.52
N TYR A 174 -5.94 10.97 5.48
CA TYR A 174 -6.47 9.92 6.34
C TYR A 174 -7.46 10.47 7.37
N VAL A 175 -7.25 11.69 7.86
CA VAL A 175 -8.25 12.41 8.67
C VAL A 175 -9.55 12.58 7.89
N PHE A 176 -9.47 13.01 6.62
CA PHE A 176 -10.62 13.19 5.76
C PHE A 176 -11.34 11.86 5.45
N LEU A 177 -10.61 10.79 5.17
CA LEU A 177 -11.19 9.46 4.92
C LEU A 177 -11.95 8.95 6.15
N PHE A 178 -11.39 9.08 7.36
CA PHE A 178 -12.09 8.72 8.59
C PHE A 178 -13.31 9.61 8.83
N TYR A 179 -13.18 10.92 8.62
CA TYR A 179 -14.33 11.83 8.70
C TYR A 179 -15.46 11.39 7.77
N GLN A 180 -15.16 11.12 6.50
CA GLN A 180 -16.16 10.67 5.53
C GLN A 180 -16.84 9.37 5.95
N PHE A 181 -16.08 8.42 6.47
CA PHE A 181 -16.63 7.16 6.94
C PHE A 181 -17.54 7.36 8.15
N PHE A 182 -17.06 8.09 9.16
CA PHE A 182 -17.85 8.33 10.37
C PHE A 182 -19.11 9.16 10.10
N ALA A 183 -19.05 10.11 9.18
CA ALA A 183 -20.20 10.94 8.82
C ALA A 183 -21.31 10.17 8.08
N GLN A 184 -21.01 8.96 7.54
CA GLN A 184 -22.02 8.11 6.91
C GLN A 184 -22.75 7.19 7.91
N LEU A 185 -22.23 7.05 9.13
CA LEU A 185 -22.87 6.24 10.15
C LEU A 185 -24.12 6.94 10.71
N PRO A 186 -25.16 6.19 11.09
CA PRO A 186 -26.39 6.76 11.63
C PRO A 186 -26.13 7.60 12.88
N LYS A 187 -26.73 8.79 12.92
CA LYS A 187 -26.60 9.74 14.04
C LYS A 187 -27.23 9.19 15.32
N GLU A 188 -28.25 8.38 15.17
CA GLU A 188 -28.98 7.73 16.25
C GLU A 188 -28.09 6.87 17.14
N LEU A 189 -27.00 6.30 16.58
CA LEU A 189 -26.01 5.54 17.35
C LEU A 189 -25.27 6.42 18.36
N TYR A 190 -24.92 7.65 17.94
CA TYR A 190 -24.24 8.63 18.80
C TYR A 190 -25.20 9.13 19.89
N GLU A 191 -26.40 9.57 19.49
CA GLU A 191 -27.41 10.14 20.38
C GLU A 191 -27.88 9.13 21.43
N ALA A 192 -28.15 7.86 21.04
CA ALA A 192 -28.51 6.81 21.97
C ALA A 192 -27.42 6.56 23.03
N ALA A 193 -26.18 6.45 22.62
CA ALA A 193 -25.07 6.24 23.53
C ALA A 193 -24.83 7.45 24.46
N GLU A 194 -25.04 8.68 23.97
CA GLU A 194 -24.97 9.89 24.77
C GLU A 194 -26.10 9.94 25.82
N MET A 195 -27.31 9.52 25.46
CA MET A 195 -28.46 9.37 26.39
C MET A 195 -28.18 8.33 27.47
N ASP A 196 -27.43 7.27 27.15
CA ASP A 196 -26.95 6.26 28.11
C ASP A 196 -25.82 6.75 29.00
N GLY A 197 -25.39 8.02 28.87
CA GLY A 197 -24.32 8.64 29.65
C GLY A 197 -22.91 8.22 29.23
N ALA A 198 -22.70 7.68 28.02
CA ALA A 198 -21.39 7.34 27.54
C ALA A 198 -20.60 8.61 27.18
N SER A 199 -19.33 8.69 27.62
CA SER A 199 -18.43 9.76 27.18
C SER A 199 -18.08 9.64 25.69
N ALA A 200 -17.75 10.75 25.03
CA ALA A 200 -17.37 10.76 23.61
C ALA A 200 -16.23 9.78 23.29
N PHE A 201 -15.24 9.62 24.17
CA PHE A 201 -14.18 8.64 23.99
C PHE A 201 -14.69 7.17 24.09
N ARG A 202 -15.65 6.92 24.98
CA ARG A 202 -16.29 5.59 25.08
C ARG A 202 -17.09 5.27 23.80
N ILE A 203 -17.85 6.26 23.30
CA ILE A 203 -18.59 6.15 22.03
C ILE A 203 -17.63 5.84 20.88
N TYR A 204 -16.56 6.64 20.75
CA TYR A 204 -15.51 6.42 19.74
C TYR A 204 -14.96 5.00 19.81
N ARG A 205 -14.47 4.57 20.98
CA ARG A 205 -13.74 3.30 21.12
C ARG A 205 -14.66 2.07 21.00
N SER A 206 -15.87 2.13 21.60
CA SER A 206 -16.72 0.94 21.77
C SER A 206 -17.76 0.78 20.66
N ILE A 207 -18.10 1.85 19.94
CA ILE A 207 -19.13 1.82 18.89
C ILE A 207 -18.49 2.12 17.53
N TYR A 208 -17.88 3.29 17.38
CA TYR A 208 -17.39 3.75 16.06
C TYR A 208 -16.17 2.99 15.56
N MET A 209 -15.18 2.69 16.42
CA MET A 209 -13.98 1.96 16.01
C MET A 209 -14.28 0.53 15.54
N PRO A 210 -15.11 -0.29 16.22
CA PRO A 210 -15.49 -1.60 15.70
C PRO A 210 -16.28 -1.55 14.40
N LEU A 211 -17.17 -0.58 14.23
CA LEU A 211 -17.91 -0.39 12.98
C LEU A 211 -17.02 0.08 11.82
N SER A 212 -15.85 0.66 12.12
CA SER A 212 -14.91 1.22 11.15
C SER A 212 -13.85 0.24 10.67
N LEU A 213 -13.97 -1.06 10.96
CA LEU A 213 -13.01 -2.07 10.50
C LEU A 213 -12.67 -1.96 8.99
N PRO A 214 -13.66 -1.73 8.08
CA PRO A 214 -13.34 -1.55 6.66
C PRO A 214 -12.48 -0.29 6.38
N ALA A 215 -12.78 0.83 7.05
CA ALA A 215 -12.00 2.06 6.91
C ALA A 215 -10.60 1.91 7.51
N LEU A 216 -10.49 1.27 8.69
CA LEU A 216 -9.22 0.96 9.34
C LEU A 216 -8.34 0.09 8.43
N ALA A 217 -8.90 -0.95 7.82
CA ALA A 217 -8.19 -1.80 6.88
C ALA A 217 -7.67 -1.01 5.68
N THR A 218 -8.54 -0.19 5.07
CA THR A 218 -8.18 0.64 3.90
C THR A 218 -7.05 1.63 4.23
N VAL A 219 -7.20 2.38 5.32
CA VAL A 219 -6.19 3.36 5.75
C VAL A 219 -4.88 2.67 6.14
N SER A 220 -4.93 1.53 6.84
CA SER A 220 -3.73 0.75 7.18
C SER A 220 -2.93 0.35 5.96
N ILE A 221 -3.60 -0.10 4.90
CA ILE A 221 -2.95 -0.50 3.66
C ILE A 221 -2.31 0.69 2.96
N LEU A 222 -3.07 1.79 2.81
CA LEU A 222 -2.57 2.99 2.13
C LEU A 222 -1.36 3.57 2.88
N MET A 223 -1.47 3.75 4.20
CA MET A 223 -0.35 4.19 5.04
C MET A 223 0.82 3.22 5.01
N GLY A 224 0.53 1.92 5.02
CA GLY A 224 1.55 0.87 4.98
C GLY A 224 2.35 0.90 3.68
N ILE A 225 1.68 1.00 2.54
CA ILE A 225 2.33 1.10 1.23
C ILE A 225 3.14 2.40 1.14
N GLU A 226 2.59 3.53 1.59
CA GLU A 226 3.27 4.82 1.59
C GLU A 226 4.53 4.80 2.46
N SER A 227 4.42 4.36 3.71
CA SER A 227 5.54 4.25 4.65
C SER A 227 6.63 3.27 4.15
N TRP A 228 6.23 2.13 3.57
CA TRP A 228 7.15 1.13 3.06
C TRP A 228 7.97 1.60 1.86
N ASN A 229 7.36 2.39 0.99
CA ASN A 229 8.00 2.90 -0.23
C ASN A 229 8.72 4.24 -0.03
N GLN A 230 8.72 4.79 1.18
CA GLN A 230 9.41 6.05 1.44
C GLN A 230 10.92 5.90 1.25
N TYR A 231 11.47 6.75 0.36
CA TYR A 231 12.89 6.81 0.05
C TYR A 231 13.48 8.19 0.32
N LEU A 232 12.84 9.25 -0.19
CA LEU A 232 13.38 10.61 -0.15
C LEU A 232 13.53 11.12 1.28
N TRP A 233 12.48 10.99 2.10
CA TRP A 233 12.52 11.45 3.49
C TRP A 233 13.60 10.76 4.32
N PRO A 234 13.66 9.43 4.39
CA PRO A 234 14.71 8.74 5.13
C PRO A 234 16.12 9.11 4.66
N THR A 235 16.32 9.29 3.34
CA THR A 235 17.63 9.68 2.80
C THR A 235 18.09 11.04 3.32
N LEU A 236 17.17 11.97 3.57
CA LEU A 236 17.49 13.31 4.07
C LEU A 236 17.73 13.37 5.58
N VAL A 237 17.11 12.46 6.36
CA VAL A 237 17.11 12.56 7.83
C VAL A 237 17.89 11.45 8.54
N THR A 238 18.41 10.44 7.80
CA THR A 238 19.28 9.40 8.37
C THR A 238 20.71 9.56 7.89
N GLN A 239 21.64 9.61 8.84
CA GLN A 239 23.10 9.69 8.59
C GLN A 239 23.80 8.38 8.89
N THR A 240 23.28 7.62 9.88
CA THR A 240 23.80 6.33 10.30
C THR A 240 22.85 5.19 9.97
N ASP A 241 23.28 3.97 10.23
CA ASP A 241 22.47 2.76 10.00
C ASP A 241 21.45 2.51 11.10
N TYR A 242 21.41 3.35 12.14
CA TYR A 242 20.59 3.13 13.32
C TYR A 242 19.09 3.07 13.00
N ALA A 243 18.57 4.06 12.28
CA ALA A 243 17.15 4.15 11.91
C ALA A 243 16.93 4.14 10.39
N ARG A 244 17.95 3.70 9.61
CA ARG A 244 17.87 3.67 8.16
C ARG A 244 16.97 2.53 7.68
N PRO A 245 15.94 2.80 6.84
CA PRO A 245 15.09 1.76 6.27
C PRO A 245 15.75 1.06 5.06
N ILE A 246 15.21 -0.12 4.71
CA ILE A 246 15.73 -0.96 3.62
C ILE A 246 15.71 -0.27 2.26
N ALA A 247 14.74 0.58 1.98
CA ALA A 247 14.63 1.31 0.71
C ALA A 247 15.87 2.18 0.43
N VAL A 248 16.39 2.86 1.47
CA VAL A 248 17.62 3.66 1.36
C VAL A 248 18.85 2.76 1.27
N ALA A 249 18.87 1.67 2.03
CA ALA A 249 19.99 0.72 2.02
C ALA A 249 20.16 0.03 0.67
N ILE A 250 19.07 -0.34 -0.02
CA ILE A 250 19.13 -0.92 -1.37
C ILE A 250 19.78 0.06 -2.36
N ALA A 251 19.48 1.35 -2.26
CA ALA A 251 20.04 2.35 -3.15
C ALA A 251 21.56 2.46 -3.04
N THR A 252 22.16 2.12 -1.88
CA THR A 252 23.63 2.12 -1.71
C THR A 252 24.32 1.06 -2.55
N PHE A 253 23.66 -0.03 -2.95
CA PHE A 253 24.22 -1.03 -3.85
C PHE A 253 24.51 -0.50 -5.25
N PHE A 254 23.80 0.55 -5.67
CA PHE A 254 23.91 1.13 -7.00
C PHE A 254 24.85 2.34 -7.05
N GLY A 255 25.30 2.83 -5.89
CA GLY A 255 26.09 4.07 -5.79
C GLY A 255 27.58 3.89 -5.53
N GLN A 256 28.09 2.66 -5.40
CA GLN A 256 29.50 2.38 -5.14
C GLN A 256 30.23 1.94 -6.43
N ASP A 257 31.58 1.99 -6.42
CA ASP A 257 32.46 1.66 -7.55
C ASP A 257 32.25 0.24 -8.13
N SER A 258 31.57 -0.63 -7.39
CA SER A 258 31.14 -1.95 -7.85
C SER A 258 29.66 -2.19 -7.51
N ILE A 259 28.84 -2.34 -8.55
CA ILE A 259 27.42 -2.66 -8.37
C ILE A 259 27.27 -4.15 -8.01
N TYR A 260 26.73 -4.43 -6.84
CA TYR A 260 26.41 -5.78 -6.37
C TYR A 260 25.00 -6.18 -6.79
N TRP A 261 24.83 -6.47 -8.09
CA TRP A 261 23.53 -6.81 -8.68
C TRP A 261 22.87 -8.02 -8.01
N ASP A 262 23.64 -9.03 -7.66
CA ASP A 262 23.24 -10.26 -6.98
C ASP A 262 22.54 -9.96 -5.64
N ARG A 263 23.17 -9.17 -4.81
CA ARG A 263 22.64 -8.75 -3.49
C ARG A 263 21.50 -7.75 -3.62
N ALA A 264 21.61 -6.80 -4.57
CA ALA A 264 20.55 -5.84 -4.86
C ALA A 264 19.25 -6.54 -5.26
N MET A 265 19.33 -7.57 -6.13
CA MET A 265 18.16 -8.36 -6.53
C MET A 265 17.58 -9.14 -5.35
N ALA A 266 18.41 -9.78 -4.53
CA ALA A 266 17.95 -10.52 -3.36
C ALA A 266 17.32 -9.58 -2.29
N ALA A 267 17.91 -8.41 -2.04
CA ALA A 267 17.34 -7.41 -1.14
C ALA A 267 16.00 -6.88 -1.65
N SER A 268 15.87 -6.65 -2.96
CA SER A 268 14.63 -6.23 -3.58
C SER A 268 13.52 -7.29 -3.47
N VAL A 269 13.86 -8.58 -3.60
CA VAL A 269 12.91 -9.69 -3.34
C VAL A 269 12.43 -9.66 -1.89
N LEU A 270 13.36 -9.51 -0.92
CA LEU A 270 12.97 -9.43 0.50
C LEU A 270 12.09 -8.21 0.78
N MET A 271 12.39 -7.07 0.15
CA MET A 271 11.57 -5.87 0.25
C MET A 271 10.16 -6.06 -0.32
N MET A 272 9.97 -6.91 -1.32
CA MET A 272 8.67 -7.18 -1.90
C MET A 272 7.75 -8.04 -0.99
N ILE A 273 8.34 -8.93 -0.16
CA ILE A 273 7.59 -9.90 0.64
C ILE A 273 6.56 -9.25 1.58
N PRO A 274 6.87 -8.24 2.42
CA PRO A 274 5.89 -7.63 3.30
C PRO A 274 4.72 -6.98 2.56
N VAL A 275 4.98 -6.37 1.39
CA VAL A 275 3.92 -5.76 0.56
C VAL A 275 3.00 -6.84 -0.01
N LEU A 276 3.56 -7.97 -0.46
CA LEU A 276 2.76 -9.11 -0.93
C LEU A 276 1.91 -9.70 0.20
N ILE A 277 2.49 -9.86 1.40
CA ILE A 277 1.75 -10.36 2.57
C ILE A 277 0.60 -9.42 2.91
N LEU A 278 0.84 -8.12 2.96
CA LEU A 278 -0.20 -7.11 3.18
C LEU A 278 -1.31 -7.20 2.13
N TYR A 279 -0.93 -7.26 0.85
CA TYR A 279 -1.90 -7.38 -0.24
C TYR A 279 -2.74 -8.65 -0.11
N LEU A 280 -2.12 -9.82 0.07
CA LEU A 280 -2.81 -11.10 0.21
C LEU A 280 -3.72 -11.16 1.44
N ALA A 281 -3.30 -10.57 2.56
CA ALA A 281 -4.10 -10.50 3.78
C ALA A 281 -5.37 -9.66 3.60
N PHE A 282 -5.28 -8.58 2.82
CA PHE A 282 -6.33 -7.57 2.72
C PHE A 282 -7.06 -7.53 1.37
N GLN A 283 -6.68 -8.33 0.36
CA GLN A 283 -7.24 -8.32 -1.00
C GLN A 283 -8.77 -8.42 -1.04
N ARG A 284 -9.39 -9.18 -0.14
CA ARG A 284 -10.85 -9.34 -0.08
C ARG A 284 -11.59 -8.02 0.22
N TRP A 285 -11.00 -7.13 1.02
CA TRP A 285 -11.57 -5.82 1.32
C TRP A 285 -11.35 -4.82 0.18
N PHE A 286 -10.22 -4.92 -0.55
CA PHE A 286 -9.98 -4.14 -1.75
C PHE A 286 -11.05 -4.41 -2.81
N VAL A 287 -11.27 -5.67 -3.14
CA VAL A 287 -12.22 -6.06 -4.20
C VAL A 287 -13.65 -5.61 -3.86
N SER A 288 -14.07 -5.72 -2.59
CA SER A 288 -15.41 -5.30 -2.17
C SER A 288 -15.63 -3.79 -2.27
N SER A 289 -14.62 -2.98 -2.00
CA SER A 289 -14.70 -1.51 -2.08
C SER A 289 -14.84 -1.02 -3.53
N PHE A 290 -14.15 -1.65 -4.48
CA PHE A 290 -14.22 -1.27 -5.90
C PHE A 290 -15.51 -1.77 -6.58
N VAL A 291 -15.97 -2.97 -6.26
CA VAL A 291 -17.22 -3.52 -6.84
C VAL A 291 -18.44 -2.78 -6.31
N GLY A 292 -18.46 -2.37 -5.04
CA GLY A 292 -19.56 -1.59 -4.45
C GLY A 292 -19.72 -0.21 -5.07
N SER A 293 -18.67 0.43 -5.57
CA SER A 293 -18.75 1.71 -6.27
C SER A 293 -19.16 1.58 -7.74
N ALA A 294 -18.86 0.45 -8.39
CA ALA A 294 -19.19 0.20 -9.79
C ALA A 294 -20.67 -0.22 -10.03
N VAL A 295 -21.37 -0.67 -9.00
CA VAL A 295 -22.78 -1.14 -9.10
C VAL A 295 -23.79 -0.03 -8.78
N LYS A 296 -23.35 1.16 -8.31
CA LYS A 296 -24.20 2.34 -8.04
C LYS A 296 -24.28 3.34 -9.20
N GLY A 297 -23.82 2.97 -10.40
CA GLY A 297 -23.98 3.73 -11.64
C GLY A 297 -25.09 3.20 -12.53
#